data_93f62fc466629422f81efe2139134ccc
#
_entry.id   93f62fc466629422f81efe2139134ccc
#
_cell.length_a   1.000
_cell.length_b   1.000
_cell.length_c   1.000
_cell.angle_alpha   90.00
_cell.angle_beta   90.00
_cell.angle_gamma   90.00
#
_symmetry.space_group_name_H-M   'P 1'
#
loop_
_entity.id
_entity.type
_entity.pdbx_description
1 polymer ?
#
loop_
_entity_poly.entity_id
_entity_poly.type
_entity_poly.pdbx_seq_one_letter_code
_entity_poly.pdbx_strand_id
1 'polypeptide(L)'
;INAELAPRSHFIRRQMLRDLGEEDPLALLEEGRFVRDFPGMQIYIGKKNGGRLEDITIMQFGDKGPKAQVYADSGEVNFNRETRVMDIVLYKVRLIEFDKTDPSDINKQREITADRYPITADLRQMLQKRKVMPKPASMTFTQLIQGAANIRQVFPDLQEKNVPRMRTKLAVEASKR
;
A
#
# COMPACT_ATOMS: atom_id res chain seq x y z
N ILE A 1 -2.59 11.53 29.11
CA ILE A 1 -1.48 12.03 28.25
C ILE A 1 -1.25 11.08 27.08
N ASN A 2 -1.33 9.75 27.24
CA ASN A 2 -1.07 8.77 26.17
C ASN A 2 -2.19 8.68 25.10
N ALA A 3 -3.43 9.07 25.40
CA ALA A 3 -4.56 8.94 24.47
C ALA A 3 -4.49 9.90 23.25
N GLU A 4 -3.73 10.99 23.35
CA GLU A 4 -3.59 11.96 22.26
C GLU A 4 -2.34 11.73 21.39
N LEU A 5 -1.29 11.10 21.92
CA LEU A 5 -0.04 10.88 21.22
C LEU A 5 -0.14 9.74 20.19
N ALA A 6 -0.80 8.63 20.54
CA ALA A 6 -0.91 7.46 19.68
C ALA A 6 -1.67 7.71 18.35
N PRO A 7 -2.81 8.41 18.32
CA PRO A 7 -3.51 8.71 17.07
C PRO A 7 -2.72 9.62 16.13
N ARG A 8 -2.01 10.62 16.68
CA ARG A 8 -1.19 11.55 15.90
C ARG A 8 0.00 10.86 15.25
N SER A 9 0.69 9.97 15.96
CA SER A 9 1.86 9.27 15.45
C SER A 9 1.51 8.37 14.26
N HIS A 10 0.39 7.68 14.29
CA HIS A 10 -0.08 6.85 13.17
C HIS A 10 -0.48 7.66 11.93
N PHE A 11 -1.07 8.84 12.14
CA PHE A 11 -1.44 9.71 11.02
C PHE A 11 -0.19 10.34 10.38
N ILE A 12 0.71 10.90 11.19
CA ILE A 12 1.97 11.51 10.74
C ILE A 12 2.83 10.48 10.00
N ARG A 13 2.97 9.26 10.54
CA ARG A 13 3.72 8.18 9.88
C ARG A 13 3.16 7.86 8.49
N ARG A 14 1.84 7.77 8.33
CA ARG A 14 1.21 7.52 7.02
C ARG A 14 1.42 8.67 6.04
N GLN A 15 1.41 9.90 6.54
CA GLN A 15 1.65 11.08 5.72
C GLN A 15 3.12 11.13 5.27
N MET A 16 4.07 10.92 6.18
CA MET A 16 5.51 10.85 5.87
C MET A 16 5.84 9.73 4.87
N LEU A 17 5.29 8.52 5.07
CA LEU A 17 5.50 7.41 4.12
C LEU A 17 4.95 7.72 2.73
N ARG A 18 3.90 8.53 2.64
CA ARG A 18 3.33 8.95 1.37
C ARG A 18 4.18 10.02 0.70
N ASP A 19 4.60 11.03 1.45
CA ASP A 19 5.44 12.13 0.94
C ASP A 19 6.79 11.56 0.46
N LEU A 20 7.39 10.63 1.21
CA LEU A 20 8.57 9.88 0.79
C LEU A 20 8.30 9.04 -0.46
N GLY A 21 7.16 8.38 -0.55
CA GLY A 21 6.80 7.57 -1.72
C GLY A 21 6.52 8.38 -2.98
N GLU A 22 6.17 9.67 -2.87
CA GLU A 22 6.07 10.58 -4.01
C GLU A 22 7.46 10.98 -4.54
N GLU A 23 8.44 11.13 -3.66
CA GLU A 23 9.81 11.50 -4.02
C GLU A 23 10.67 10.29 -4.40
N ASP A 24 10.57 9.23 -3.63
CA ASP A 24 11.29 7.96 -3.85
C ASP A 24 10.43 6.75 -3.45
N PRO A 25 9.69 6.15 -4.40
CA PRO A 25 8.93 4.92 -4.14
C PRO A 25 9.79 3.74 -3.69
N LEU A 26 11.08 3.76 -3.98
CA LEU A 26 12.00 2.72 -3.48
C LEU A 26 12.13 2.78 -1.96
N ALA A 27 11.91 3.94 -1.34
CA ALA A 27 11.90 4.07 0.12
C ALA A 27 10.74 3.29 0.76
N LEU A 28 9.67 2.99 0.01
CA LEU A 28 8.55 2.16 0.47
C LEU A 28 8.90 0.67 0.54
N LEU A 29 9.94 0.24 -0.18
CA LEU A 29 10.44 -1.13 -0.15
C LEU A 29 11.29 -1.34 1.10
N GLU A 30 10.67 -1.81 2.18
CA GLU A 30 11.33 -2.08 3.46
C GLU A 30 11.85 -3.52 3.50
N GLU A 31 13.08 -3.70 4.02
CA GLU A 31 13.70 -5.01 4.20
C GLU A 31 13.00 -5.85 5.27
N GLY A 32 12.97 -7.17 5.06
CA GLY A 32 12.54 -8.16 6.05
C GLY A 32 11.03 -8.18 6.30
N ARG A 33 10.21 -7.49 5.51
CA ARG A 33 8.75 -7.49 5.66
C ARG A 33 8.00 -7.42 4.33
N PHE A 34 6.75 -7.88 4.33
CA PHE A 34 5.85 -7.71 3.19
C PHE A 34 5.33 -6.29 3.08
N VAL A 35 5.62 -5.63 1.98
CA VAL A 35 5.06 -4.33 1.59
C VAL A 35 3.82 -4.56 0.73
N ARG A 36 2.68 -3.96 1.12
CA ARG A 36 1.37 -4.15 0.50
C ARG A 36 0.83 -2.89 -0.16
N ASP A 37 1.66 -1.87 -0.26
CA ASP A 37 1.25 -0.57 -0.77
C ASP A 37 1.23 -0.52 -2.31
N PHE A 38 1.82 -1.52 -2.97
CA PHE A 38 1.87 -1.61 -4.43
C PHE A 38 0.59 -2.20 -5.01
N PRO A 39 0.03 -1.61 -6.09
CA PRO A 39 -1.20 -2.07 -6.70
C PRO A 39 -1.10 -3.51 -7.20
N GLY A 40 -2.02 -4.37 -6.77
CA GLY A 40 -2.12 -5.75 -7.23
C GLY A 40 -0.96 -6.66 -6.85
N MET A 41 -0.07 -6.24 -5.94
CA MET A 41 1.04 -7.08 -5.50
C MET A 41 1.45 -6.83 -4.04
N GLN A 42 2.03 -7.85 -3.44
CA GLN A 42 2.75 -7.76 -2.17
C GLN A 42 4.20 -8.15 -2.44
N ILE A 43 5.14 -7.35 -1.96
CA ILE A 43 6.57 -7.53 -2.21
C ILE A 43 7.27 -7.75 -0.88
N TYR A 44 8.03 -8.82 -0.78
CA TYR A 44 9.00 -9.07 0.29
C TYR A 44 10.40 -8.95 -0.29
N ILE A 45 11.29 -8.33 0.46
CA ILE A 45 12.70 -8.16 0.11
C ILE A 45 13.53 -8.52 1.34
N GLY A 46 14.46 -9.44 1.16
CA GLY A 46 15.39 -9.82 2.22
C GLY A 46 16.42 -8.72 2.47
N LYS A 47 17.06 -8.23 1.41
CA LYS A 47 18.05 -7.14 1.50
C LYS A 47 17.86 -6.13 0.36
N LYS A 48 18.16 -4.88 0.64
CA LYS A 48 18.13 -3.77 -0.32
C LYS A 48 19.40 -2.94 -0.23
N ASN A 49 20.04 -2.73 -1.38
CA ASN A 49 21.18 -1.85 -1.50
C ASN A 49 20.98 -0.90 -2.70
N GLY A 50 20.46 0.30 -2.40
CA GLY A 50 19.99 1.22 -3.45
C GLY A 50 18.87 0.60 -4.29
N GLY A 51 19.06 0.56 -5.61
CA GLY A 51 18.13 -0.08 -6.55
C GLY A 51 18.30 -1.59 -6.71
N ARG A 52 19.29 -2.22 -6.05
CA ARG A 52 19.52 -3.66 -6.10
C ARG A 52 18.85 -4.35 -4.91
N LEU A 53 18.12 -5.41 -5.18
CA LEU A 53 17.36 -6.20 -4.22
C LEU A 53 17.88 -7.65 -4.22
N GLU A 54 17.79 -8.31 -3.05
CA GLU A 54 18.13 -9.72 -2.88
C GLU A 54 17.03 -10.41 -2.09
N ASP A 55 16.86 -11.73 -2.33
CA ASP A 55 15.85 -12.57 -1.69
C ASP A 55 14.45 -11.98 -1.81
N ILE A 56 13.93 -12.02 -3.03
CA ILE A 56 12.69 -11.33 -3.38
C ILE A 56 11.55 -12.34 -3.49
N THR A 57 10.43 -12.05 -2.84
CA THR A 57 9.17 -12.75 -3.04
C THR A 57 8.09 -11.76 -3.42
N ILE A 58 7.43 -11.98 -4.55
CA ILE A 58 6.30 -11.15 -5.00
C ILE A 58 5.06 -12.01 -5.14
N MET A 59 4.00 -11.67 -4.40
CA MET A 59 2.69 -12.24 -4.59
C MET A 59 1.86 -11.30 -5.45
N GLN A 60 1.43 -11.77 -6.61
CA GLN A 60 0.55 -11.03 -7.52
C GLN A 60 -0.91 -11.43 -7.30
N PHE A 61 -1.79 -10.45 -7.31
CA PHE A 61 -3.23 -10.64 -7.14
C PHE A 61 -3.98 -10.20 -8.39
N GLY A 62 -5.01 -10.98 -8.74
CA GLY A 62 -6.00 -10.62 -9.73
C GLY A 62 -7.36 -10.35 -9.07
N ASP A 63 -8.39 -10.16 -9.89
CA ASP A 63 -9.76 -9.85 -9.42
C ASP A 63 -10.36 -10.94 -8.52
N LYS A 64 -9.95 -12.19 -8.70
CA LYS A 64 -10.48 -13.37 -7.98
C LYS A 64 -9.57 -13.91 -6.88
N GLY A 65 -8.44 -13.25 -6.59
CA GLY A 65 -7.50 -13.70 -5.57
C GLY A 65 -6.05 -13.79 -6.05
N PRO A 66 -5.21 -14.63 -5.42
CA PRO A 66 -3.82 -14.78 -5.81
C PRO A 66 -3.73 -15.34 -7.24
N LYS A 67 -2.87 -14.70 -8.05
CA LYS A 67 -2.65 -15.02 -9.46
C LYS A 67 -1.32 -15.77 -9.66
N ALA A 68 -0.27 -15.26 -9.03
CA ALA A 68 1.06 -15.84 -9.14
C ALA A 68 1.92 -15.50 -7.94
N GLN A 69 2.87 -16.36 -7.65
CA GLN A 69 3.93 -16.12 -6.68
C GLN A 69 5.27 -16.21 -7.37
N VAL A 70 6.08 -15.18 -7.23
CA VAL A 70 7.38 -15.04 -7.86
C VAL A 70 8.46 -15.05 -6.80
N TYR A 71 9.42 -15.92 -6.94
CA TYR A 71 10.66 -15.96 -6.14
C TYR A 71 11.81 -15.56 -7.02
N ALA A 72 12.72 -14.74 -6.54
CA ALA A 72 13.93 -14.37 -7.26
C ALA A 72 15.12 -14.21 -6.31
N ASP A 73 16.30 -14.66 -6.75
CA ASP A 73 17.52 -14.49 -5.96
C ASP A 73 17.90 -13.02 -5.84
N SER A 74 17.75 -12.27 -6.94
CA SER A 74 18.06 -10.84 -6.99
C SER A 74 17.18 -10.09 -7.97
N GLY A 75 17.21 -8.76 -7.88
CA GLY A 75 16.52 -7.90 -8.80
C GLY A 75 17.07 -6.49 -8.82
N GLU A 76 16.71 -5.76 -9.85
CA GLU A 76 17.00 -4.34 -10.01
C GLU A 76 15.70 -3.57 -10.15
N VAL A 77 15.58 -2.45 -9.45
CA VAL A 77 14.41 -1.59 -9.49
C VAL A 77 14.78 -0.24 -10.03
N ASN A 78 14.03 0.22 -11.01
CA ASN A 78 14.12 1.57 -11.54
C ASN A 78 12.75 2.24 -11.46
N PHE A 79 12.73 3.49 -11.01
CA PHE A 79 11.51 4.28 -10.97
C PHE A 79 11.61 5.48 -11.91
N ASN A 80 10.70 5.53 -12.86
CA ASN A 80 10.54 6.68 -13.75
C ASN A 80 9.57 7.69 -13.09
N ARG A 81 10.11 8.85 -12.67
CA ARG A 81 9.35 9.90 -11.99
C ARG A 81 8.31 10.58 -12.89
N GLU A 82 8.60 10.68 -14.18
CA GLU A 82 7.69 11.35 -15.13
C GLU A 82 6.45 10.49 -15.40
N THR A 83 6.67 9.21 -15.70
CA THR A 83 5.58 8.27 -15.99
C THR A 83 4.96 7.67 -14.72
N ARG A 84 5.65 7.79 -13.57
CA ARG A 84 5.30 7.16 -12.28
C ARG A 84 5.16 5.64 -12.40
N VAL A 85 6.01 5.07 -13.22
CA VAL A 85 6.11 3.62 -13.43
C VAL A 85 7.37 3.11 -12.75
N MET A 86 7.21 2.01 -12.04
CA MET A 86 8.31 1.26 -11.43
C MET A 86 8.55 0.00 -12.22
N ASP A 87 9.75 -0.14 -12.77
CA ASP A 87 10.20 -1.32 -13.46
C ASP A 87 11.11 -2.14 -12.55
N ILE A 88 10.78 -3.40 -12.38
CA ILE A 88 11.52 -4.36 -11.58
C ILE A 88 12.01 -5.45 -12.53
N VAL A 89 13.30 -5.67 -12.61
CA VAL A 89 13.87 -6.78 -13.36
C VAL A 89 14.40 -7.79 -12.37
N LEU A 90 13.80 -8.97 -12.35
CA LEU A 90 14.14 -10.07 -11.47
C LEU A 90 15.08 -11.06 -12.18
N TYR A 91 16.00 -11.65 -11.42
CA TYR A 91 16.98 -12.63 -11.92
C TYR A 91 16.87 -13.93 -11.14
N LYS A 92 17.09 -15.06 -11.86
CA LYS A 92 16.97 -16.43 -11.35
C LYS A 92 15.60 -16.66 -10.72
N VAL A 93 14.59 -16.56 -11.54
CA VAL A 93 13.20 -16.52 -11.13
C VAL A 93 12.57 -17.90 -11.13
N ARG A 94 11.82 -18.19 -10.08
CA ARG A 94 10.85 -19.27 -10.00
C ARG A 94 9.46 -18.68 -9.82
N LEU A 95 8.61 -18.84 -10.81
CA LEU A 95 7.23 -18.33 -10.84
C LEU A 95 6.27 -19.51 -10.65
N ILE A 96 5.35 -19.39 -9.73
CA ILE A 96 4.24 -20.30 -9.52
C ILE A 96 2.96 -19.59 -9.92
N GLU A 97 2.35 -20.02 -11.03
CA GLU A 97 1.03 -19.54 -11.44
C GLU A 97 -0.08 -20.37 -10.77
N PHE A 98 -1.04 -19.68 -10.17
CA PHE A 98 -2.22 -20.30 -9.59
C PHE A 98 -3.34 -20.45 -10.61
N ASP A 99 -4.14 -21.50 -10.48
CA ASP A 99 -5.33 -21.67 -11.31
C ASP A 99 -6.33 -20.54 -11.08
N LYS A 100 -6.94 -20.04 -12.16
CA LYS A 100 -7.88 -18.90 -12.10
C LYS A 100 -9.22 -19.24 -11.47
N THR A 101 -9.59 -20.52 -11.47
CA THR A 101 -10.86 -21.01 -10.93
C THR A 101 -10.75 -21.52 -9.52
N ASP A 102 -9.64 -22.17 -9.21
CA ASP A 102 -9.31 -22.71 -7.88
C ASP A 102 -7.83 -22.50 -7.56
N PRO A 103 -7.46 -21.34 -7.03
CA PRO A 103 -6.07 -21.04 -6.68
C PRO A 103 -5.47 -21.93 -5.60
N SER A 104 -6.30 -22.67 -4.85
CA SER A 104 -5.87 -23.59 -3.80
C SER A 104 -5.51 -24.99 -4.30
N ASP A 105 -5.91 -25.34 -5.53
CA ASP A 105 -5.59 -26.64 -6.13
C ASP A 105 -4.11 -26.70 -6.58
N ILE A 106 -3.29 -27.35 -5.80
CA ILE A 106 -1.85 -27.51 -6.05
C ILE A 106 -1.58 -28.24 -7.38
N ASN A 107 -2.47 -29.16 -7.79
CA ASN A 107 -2.26 -29.95 -9.00
C ASN A 107 -2.47 -29.13 -10.28
N LYS A 108 -3.11 -27.97 -10.19
CA LYS A 108 -3.33 -27.05 -11.30
C LYS A 108 -2.35 -25.87 -11.33
N GLN A 109 -1.45 -25.83 -10.37
CA GLN A 109 -0.39 -24.81 -10.37
C GLN A 109 0.65 -25.13 -11.44
N ARG A 110 1.17 -24.07 -12.05
CA ARG A 110 2.26 -24.17 -13.02
C ARG A 110 3.50 -23.53 -12.45
N GLU A 111 4.59 -24.27 -12.46
CA GLU A 111 5.90 -23.74 -12.10
C GLU A 111 6.70 -23.43 -13.37
N ILE A 112 7.25 -22.23 -13.43
CA ILE A 112 8.05 -21.71 -14.54
C ILE A 112 9.34 -21.15 -13.95
N THR A 113 10.47 -21.50 -14.54
CA THR A 113 11.77 -20.92 -14.21
C THR A 113 12.24 -20.01 -15.34
N ALA A 114 12.88 -18.91 -15.00
CA ALA A 114 13.43 -17.96 -15.96
C ALA A 114 14.68 -17.30 -15.39
N ASP A 115 15.66 -17.05 -16.25
CA ASP A 115 16.87 -16.31 -15.84
C ASP A 115 16.55 -14.84 -15.57
N ARG A 116 15.57 -14.29 -16.28
CA ARG A 116 15.16 -12.89 -16.19
C ARG A 116 13.64 -12.76 -16.33
N TYR A 117 13.04 -11.98 -15.44
CA TYR A 117 11.59 -11.70 -15.45
C TYR A 117 11.29 -10.23 -15.15
N PRO A 118 10.81 -9.45 -16.13
CA PRO A 118 10.45 -8.06 -15.92
C PRO A 118 9.04 -7.95 -15.31
N ILE A 119 8.89 -7.06 -14.35
CA ILE A 119 7.59 -6.68 -13.75
C ILE A 119 7.49 -5.16 -13.81
N THR A 120 6.36 -4.66 -14.26
CA THR A 120 6.06 -3.22 -14.29
C THR A 120 4.90 -2.93 -13.35
N ALA A 121 5.08 -1.94 -12.47
CA ALA A 121 4.04 -1.45 -11.57
C ALA A 121 3.70 0.01 -11.88
N ASP A 122 2.45 0.27 -12.24
CA ASP A 122 1.94 1.63 -12.41
C ASP A 122 1.54 2.22 -11.05
N LEU A 123 2.32 3.18 -10.58
CA LEU A 123 2.15 3.80 -9.27
C LEU A 123 1.32 5.08 -9.32
N ARG A 124 0.77 5.48 -10.47
CA ARG A 124 0.02 6.74 -10.62
C ARG A 124 -1.13 6.85 -9.62
N GLN A 125 -1.90 5.78 -9.46
CA GLN A 125 -3.03 5.78 -8.52
C GLN A 125 -2.58 5.79 -7.05
N MET A 126 -1.48 5.12 -6.73
CA MET A 126 -0.90 5.07 -5.40
C MET A 126 -0.31 6.43 -5.01
N LEU A 127 0.42 7.07 -5.94
CA LEU A 127 1.12 8.33 -5.74
C LEU A 127 0.22 9.57 -5.99
N GLN A 128 -1.00 9.39 -6.54
CA GLN A 128 -1.95 10.49 -6.58
C GLN A 128 -2.24 10.93 -5.14
N LYS A 129 -2.19 12.25 -4.91
CA LYS A 129 -2.55 12.88 -3.62
C LYS A 129 -4.03 12.62 -3.31
N ARG A 130 -4.38 11.40 -2.94
CA ARG A 130 -5.62 11.19 -2.20
C ARG A 130 -5.44 11.94 -0.89
N LYS A 131 -6.13 13.08 -0.73
CA LYS A 131 -6.27 13.71 0.59
C LYS A 131 -6.64 12.59 1.56
N VAL A 132 -5.71 12.23 2.47
CA VAL A 132 -5.98 11.16 3.43
C VAL A 132 -7.10 11.66 4.30
N MET A 133 -8.30 11.15 4.07
CA MET A 133 -9.39 11.43 5.00
C MET A 133 -9.00 10.81 6.35
N PRO A 134 -8.82 11.62 7.39
CA PRO A 134 -8.51 11.09 8.71
C PRO A 134 -9.66 10.19 9.15
N LYS A 135 -9.34 8.98 9.62
CA LYS A 135 -10.37 8.12 10.22
C LYS A 135 -10.77 8.71 11.57
N PRO A 136 -12.07 8.79 11.94
CA PRO A 136 -12.50 9.31 13.24
C PRO A 136 -11.72 8.70 14.42
N ALA A 137 -11.43 7.40 14.38
CA ALA A 137 -10.65 6.70 15.40
C ALA A 137 -9.19 7.17 15.53
N SER A 138 -8.62 7.86 14.53
CA SER A 138 -7.26 8.40 14.55
C SER A 138 -7.20 9.91 14.80
N MET A 139 -8.33 10.56 15.02
CA MET A 139 -8.43 12.00 15.28
C MET A 139 -8.32 12.28 16.78
N THR A 140 -7.78 13.43 17.16
CA THR A 140 -7.83 13.91 18.53
C THR A 140 -9.25 14.39 18.89
N PHE A 141 -9.55 14.53 20.18
CA PHE A 141 -10.84 15.05 20.63
C PHE A 141 -11.18 16.40 19.99
N THR A 142 -10.23 17.34 19.97
CA THR A 142 -10.37 18.65 19.31
C THR A 142 -10.68 18.53 17.83
N GLN A 143 -9.97 17.63 17.12
CA GLN A 143 -10.19 17.37 15.69
C GLN A 143 -11.57 16.73 15.44
N LEU A 144 -12.06 15.88 16.34
CA LEU A 144 -13.38 15.28 16.24
C LEU A 144 -14.49 16.33 16.35
N ILE A 145 -14.38 17.25 17.31
CA ILE A 145 -15.34 18.35 17.51
C ILE A 145 -15.30 19.31 16.31
N GLN A 146 -14.10 19.74 15.89
CA GLN A 146 -13.94 20.60 14.70
C GLN A 146 -14.45 19.92 13.43
N GLY A 147 -14.16 18.62 13.27
CA GLY A 147 -14.63 17.83 12.12
C GLY A 147 -16.15 17.67 12.11
N ALA A 148 -16.81 17.57 13.27
CA ALA A 148 -18.27 17.52 13.37
C ALA A 148 -18.91 18.87 13.04
N ALA A 149 -18.28 19.98 13.43
CA ALA A 149 -18.74 21.33 13.14
C ALA A 149 -18.53 21.71 11.66
N ASN A 150 -17.32 21.48 11.14
CA ASN A 150 -16.87 21.89 9.79
C ASN A 150 -16.52 20.68 8.91
N ILE A 151 -17.47 19.79 8.72
CA ILE A 151 -17.26 18.49 8.10
C ILE A 151 -16.69 18.58 6.69
N ARG A 152 -17.03 19.59 5.90
CA ARG A 152 -16.52 19.80 4.54
C ARG A 152 -15.07 20.29 4.48
N GLN A 153 -14.59 20.97 5.53
CA GLN A 153 -13.17 21.35 5.61
C GLN A 153 -12.28 20.15 5.90
N VAL A 154 -12.74 19.26 6.78
CA VAL A 154 -11.98 18.07 7.20
C VAL A 154 -12.14 16.92 6.20
N PHE A 155 -13.30 16.83 5.55
CA PHE A 155 -13.66 15.77 4.60
C PHE A 155 -14.20 16.38 3.29
N PRO A 156 -13.36 17.06 2.49
CA PRO A 156 -13.80 17.78 1.28
C PRO A 156 -14.44 16.87 0.22
N ASP A 157 -13.97 15.62 0.12
CA ASP A 157 -14.45 14.65 -0.88
C ASP A 157 -15.62 13.79 -0.40
N LEU A 158 -16.21 14.13 0.77
CA LEU A 158 -17.32 13.37 1.33
C LEU A 158 -18.61 13.65 0.54
N GLN A 159 -19.20 12.59 -0.05
CA GLN A 159 -20.47 12.70 -0.75
C GLN A 159 -21.59 13.18 0.20
N GLU A 160 -22.50 14.04 -0.26
CA GLU A 160 -23.56 14.64 0.55
C GLU A 160 -24.40 13.64 1.33
N LYS A 161 -24.77 12.53 0.69
CA LYS A 161 -25.53 11.42 1.33
C LYS A 161 -24.83 10.80 2.55
N ASN A 162 -23.50 10.94 2.64
CA ASN A 162 -22.70 10.37 3.72
C ASN A 162 -22.39 11.35 4.85
N VAL A 163 -22.71 12.64 4.67
CA VAL A 163 -22.44 13.69 5.66
C VAL A 163 -23.11 13.42 7.01
N PRO A 164 -24.42 13.07 7.08
CA PRO A 164 -25.09 12.80 8.37
C PRO A 164 -24.44 11.63 9.10
N ARG A 165 -24.13 10.54 8.37
CA ARG A 165 -23.49 9.34 8.93
C ARG A 165 -22.08 9.63 9.47
N MET A 166 -21.31 10.46 8.77
CA MET A 166 -19.96 10.85 9.22
C MET A 166 -20.03 11.74 10.46
N ARG A 167 -20.95 12.69 10.48
CA ARG A 167 -21.18 13.57 11.65
C ARG A 167 -21.52 12.76 12.90
N THR A 168 -22.40 11.78 12.79
CA THR A 168 -22.75 10.87 13.90
C THR A 168 -21.52 10.06 14.33
N LYS A 169 -20.72 9.54 13.40
CA LYS A 169 -19.50 8.80 13.75
C LYS A 169 -18.48 9.65 14.51
N LEU A 170 -18.30 10.91 14.11
CA LEU A 170 -17.39 11.84 14.79
C LEU A 170 -17.88 12.14 16.22
N ALA A 171 -19.19 12.37 16.40
CA ALA A 171 -19.78 12.61 17.72
C ALA A 171 -19.65 11.38 18.64
N VAL A 172 -19.95 10.19 18.13
CA VAL A 172 -19.79 8.93 18.90
C VAL A 172 -18.32 8.68 19.26
N GLU A 173 -17.38 8.96 18.38
CA GLU A 173 -15.97 8.77 18.69
C GLU A 173 -15.46 9.81 19.70
N ALA A 174 -15.98 11.03 19.64
CA ALA A 174 -15.67 12.07 20.63
C ALA A 174 -16.21 11.69 22.04
N SER A 175 -17.38 11.07 22.14
CA SER A 175 -17.96 10.66 23.43
C SER A 175 -17.25 9.49 24.12
N LYS A 176 -16.35 8.78 23.39
CA LYS A 176 -15.54 7.69 23.93
C LYS A 176 -14.22 8.15 24.57
N ARG A 177 -13.93 9.45 24.50
CA ARG A 177 -12.67 10.05 24.96
C ARG A 177 -12.87 11.06 26.06
#